data_7a99a2d19c38dace5de718a6c6bb01eb
#
_entry.id   7a99a2d19c38dace5de718a6c6bb01eb
#
_cell.length_a   1.000
_cell.length_b   1.000
_cell.length_c   1.000
_cell.angle_alpha   90.00
_cell.angle_beta   90.00
_cell.angle_gamma   90.00
#
_symmetry.space_group_name_H-M   'P 1'
#
loop_
_entity.id
_entity.type
_entity.pdbx_description
1 polymer ?
#
loop_
_entity_poly.entity_id
_entity_poly.type
_entity_poly.pdbx_seq_one_letter_code
_entity_poly.pdbx_strand_id
1 'polypeptide(L)'
;MDFLTSNRGFIYFLAISLILGSCKDKTDVKEISNHSETTTAQKITKDAHGSAEVIFEKPAKIKTPEGMVWIPGGIFKLGAVAHDKIAMAHEKPSHEVTVNGFFMDVAEVTNAQFKKFVDATGYITVAEREIDWEVLKEQLPAGTPKPHDSIMQPGSLTFRKLNTSLPNLYDFSQWWQWTIGANWKNPKGPGSTIVRKKNHPVVHIAFEDAVAYCEWAGRRLPTEAEWERAARGSKNSSFWWGDDAEMVSKMANSWEGEFPLRNTKTDGYEGTAPVKSYPANENGLFDIAGNVWEWTSDWYNTHYYSEVVNSGQVPFNPTGSAKPYNQQDPYAKEKVIKGGSFLCNASYCASYRISARMATSLDSSLEHLGFRTVATIEMLAED
;
A
#
# COMPACT_ATOMS: atom_id res chain seq x y z
N MET A 1 -13.42 -5.77 -47.10
CA MET A 1 -12.71 -7.06 -46.87
C MET A 1 -11.67 -6.76 -45.83
N ASP A 2 -12.09 -6.75 -44.69
CA ASP A 2 -11.96 -7.53 -43.46
C ASP A 2 -10.53 -7.87 -43.08
N PHE A 3 -9.95 -7.04 -42.23
CA PHE A 3 -8.90 -7.38 -41.29
C PHE A 3 -8.97 -6.44 -40.07
N LEU A 4 -10.00 -6.63 -39.26
CA LEU A 4 -10.14 -5.99 -37.94
C LEU A 4 -10.77 -7.02 -36.98
N THR A 5 -10.03 -8.06 -36.63
CA THR A 5 -10.33 -8.87 -35.44
C THR A 5 -9.02 -9.40 -34.89
N SER A 6 -8.83 -9.20 -33.59
CA SER A 6 -7.80 -9.82 -32.77
C SER A 6 -6.76 -8.85 -32.22
N ASN A 7 -7.16 -8.00 -31.26
CA ASN A 7 -6.22 -7.40 -30.33
C ASN A 7 -6.80 -7.35 -28.89
N ARG A 8 -7.72 -8.28 -28.55
CA ARG A 8 -8.33 -8.38 -27.23
C ARG A 8 -7.64 -9.36 -26.27
N GLY A 9 -6.62 -10.07 -26.73
CA GLY A 9 -6.01 -11.16 -25.96
C GLY A 9 -4.75 -10.81 -25.18
N PHE A 10 -4.31 -9.56 -25.22
CA PHE A 10 -2.90 -9.29 -24.90
C PHE A 10 -2.64 -8.56 -23.58
N ILE A 11 -3.69 -8.09 -22.88
CA ILE A 11 -3.54 -7.27 -21.66
C ILE A 11 -3.58 -8.13 -20.39
N TYR A 12 -3.82 -9.42 -20.50
CA TYR A 12 -3.89 -10.33 -19.36
C TYR A 12 -2.55 -10.61 -18.66
N PHE A 13 -1.45 -10.10 -19.18
CA PHE A 13 -0.11 -10.50 -18.77
C PHE A 13 0.45 -9.78 -17.54
N LEU A 14 -0.15 -8.69 -17.11
CA LEU A 14 0.22 -7.98 -15.89
C LEU A 14 -1.06 -7.62 -15.12
N ALA A 15 -2.01 -8.55 -15.06
CA ALA A 15 -3.27 -8.34 -14.39
C ALA A 15 -3.10 -8.48 -12.89
N ILE A 16 -2.93 -7.37 -12.22
CA ILE A 16 -3.29 -7.23 -10.81
C ILE A 16 -4.78 -7.48 -10.70
N SER A 17 -5.18 -8.59 -10.09
CA SER A 17 -6.59 -8.93 -9.85
C SER A 17 -7.21 -7.98 -8.84
N LEU A 18 -7.74 -6.87 -9.31
CA LEU A 18 -8.56 -5.95 -8.54
C LEU A 18 -10.03 -6.14 -8.94
N ILE A 19 -10.66 -7.23 -8.46
CA ILE A 19 -12.09 -7.43 -8.65
C ILE A 19 -12.82 -7.07 -7.37
N LEU A 20 -13.54 -5.97 -7.42
CA LEU A 20 -14.48 -5.54 -6.39
C LEU A 20 -15.83 -6.24 -6.60
N GLY A 21 -16.07 -7.32 -5.87
CA GLY A 21 -17.40 -7.93 -5.79
C GLY A 21 -18.30 -7.14 -4.84
N SER A 22 -19.25 -6.40 -5.38
CA SER A 22 -20.32 -5.76 -4.59
C SER A 22 -21.52 -6.67 -4.52
N CYS A 23 -21.75 -7.35 -3.40
CA CYS A 23 -23.04 -7.96 -3.07
C CYS A 23 -23.73 -7.13 -1.99
N LYS A 24 -24.89 -6.59 -2.33
CA LYS A 24 -25.85 -5.99 -1.37
C LYS A 24 -26.72 -7.10 -0.80
N ASP A 25 -26.61 -7.37 0.48
CA ASP A 25 -27.69 -7.99 1.25
C ASP A 25 -28.08 -7.08 2.40
N LYS A 26 -29.38 -6.81 2.48
CA LYS A 26 -30.02 -6.03 3.55
C LYS A 26 -30.42 -6.97 4.69
N THR A 27 -30.00 -6.66 5.90
CA THR A 27 -30.65 -7.15 7.12
C THR A 27 -30.69 -6.08 8.19
N ASP A 28 -31.87 -5.89 8.74
CA ASP A 28 -32.22 -4.91 9.77
C ASP A 28 -31.52 -5.20 11.11
N VAL A 29 -31.01 -4.14 11.76
CA VAL A 29 -30.47 -4.23 13.11
C VAL A 29 -31.18 -3.19 14.01
N LYS A 30 -31.68 -3.66 15.13
CA LYS A 30 -32.27 -2.88 16.23
C LYS A 30 -31.19 -2.15 17.03
N GLU A 31 -31.52 -0.93 17.41
CA GLU A 31 -30.75 -0.06 18.30
C GLU A 31 -30.57 -0.65 19.72
N ILE A 32 -29.38 -0.51 20.28
CA ILE A 32 -29.13 -0.55 21.74
C ILE A 32 -28.13 0.57 22.09
N SER A 33 -28.47 1.26 23.16
CA SER A 33 -28.00 2.55 23.68
C SER A 33 -26.54 2.62 24.17
N ASN A 34 -26.02 3.86 24.12
CA ASN A 34 -24.80 4.43 24.67
C ASN A 34 -24.35 3.99 26.07
N HIS A 35 -23.04 3.74 26.20
CA HIS A 35 -22.29 4.11 27.42
C HIS A 35 -20.94 4.71 27.02
N SER A 36 -20.71 5.92 27.53
CA SER A 36 -19.47 6.69 27.45
C SER A 36 -18.49 6.12 28.48
N GLU A 37 -17.33 5.63 28.00
CA GLU A 37 -16.20 5.33 28.89
C GLU A 37 -14.98 6.17 28.53
N THR A 38 -14.55 6.94 29.50
CA THR A 38 -13.34 7.76 29.52
C THR A 38 -12.13 6.83 29.64
N THR A 39 -11.31 6.73 28.61
CA THR A 39 -10.14 5.84 28.61
C THR A 39 -8.97 6.50 29.33
N THR A 40 -8.70 6.05 30.54
CA THR A 40 -7.46 6.33 31.26
C THR A 40 -6.33 5.53 30.64
N ALA A 41 -5.23 6.18 30.26
CA ALA A 41 -4.04 5.53 29.72
C ALA A 41 -3.48 4.50 30.73
N GLN A 42 -3.69 3.22 30.46
CA GLN A 42 -3.12 2.13 31.23
C GLN A 42 -1.72 1.77 30.71
N LYS A 43 -0.74 1.87 31.62
CA LYS A 43 0.61 1.33 31.43
C LYS A 43 0.52 -0.20 31.58
N ILE A 44 0.30 -0.91 30.49
CA ILE A 44 0.26 -2.38 30.49
C ILE A 44 1.69 -2.87 30.32
N THR A 45 2.21 -3.53 31.35
CA THR A 45 3.60 -4.02 31.42
C THR A 45 3.76 -5.52 31.15
N LYS A 46 2.67 -6.24 30.77
CA LYS A 46 2.74 -7.66 30.37
C LYS A 46 1.62 -7.98 29.38
N ASP A 47 1.91 -8.84 28.40
CA ASP A 47 0.88 -9.42 27.55
C ASP A 47 -0.06 -10.32 28.38
N ALA A 48 -1.23 -10.67 27.79
CA ALA A 48 -2.23 -11.50 28.46
C ALA A 48 -1.72 -12.95 28.73
N HIS A 49 -0.51 -13.32 28.26
CA HIS A 49 0.10 -14.64 28.40
C HIS A 49 1.50 -14.63 29.05
N GLY A 50 1.99 -13.50 29.53
CA GLY A 50 3.11 -13.46 30.49
C GLY A 50 4.52 -13.67 29.95
N SER A 51 4.77 -13.56 28.65
CA SER A 51 6.07 -13.93 28.06
C SER A 51 6.85 -12.86 27.28
N ALA A 52 6.24 -11.74 26.89
CA ALA A 52 6.98 -10.66 26.20
C ALA A 52 6.60 -9.28 26.73
N GLU A 53 7.61 -8.48 27.05
CA GLU A 53 7.42 -7.07 27.42
C GLU A 53 7.25 -6.21 26.16
N VAL A 54 6.13 -5.50 26.07
CA VAL A 54 5.87 -4.59 24.94
C VAL A 54 6.67 -3.31 25.11
N ILE A 55 7.42 -2.94 24.10
CA ILE A 55 8.20 -1.70 24.08
C ILE A 55 7.28 -0.55 23.67
N PHE A 56 6.81 0.25 24.62
CA PHE A 56 5.95 1.42 24.38
C PHE A 56 6.78 2.68 24.12
N GLU A 57 7.72 2.98 25.01
CA GLU A 57 8.47 4.22 24.99
C GLU A 57 9.79 4.06 24.24
N LYS A 58 10.19 5.12 23.54
CA LYS A 58 11.50 5.15 22.90
C LYS A 58 12.60 5.04 23.98
N PRO A 59 13.51 4.06 23.88
CA PRO A 59 14.62 3.98 24.81
C PRO A 59 15.48 5.25 24.74
N ALA A 60 15.79 5.83 25.91
CA ALA A 60 16.50 7.11 26.00
C ALA A 60 17.87 7.13 25.30
N LYS A 61 18.54 5.97 25.25
CA LYS A 61 19.88 5.84 24.65
C LYS A 61 19.86 5.71 23.13
N ILE A 62 18.72 5.38 22.52
CA ILE A 62 18.61 5.20 21.06
C ILE A 62 18.34 6.55 20.42
N LYS A 63 19.24 6.97 19.55
CA LYS A 63 19.08 8.18 18.74
C LYS A 63 18.02 7.93 17.66
N THR A 64 17.09 8.85 17.50
CA THR A 64 16.13 8.81 16.40
C THR A 64 16.88 8.96 15.07
N PRO A 65 16.74 8.00 14.12
CA PRO A 65 17.34 8.13 12.81
C PRO A 65 16.81 9.35 12.05
N GLU A 66 17.64 9.93 11.20
CA GLU A 66 17.24 11.08 10.40
C GLU A 66 16.03 10.74 9.51
N GLY A 67 15.04 11.63 9.49
CA GLY A 67 13.82 11.46 8.70
C GLY A 67 12.80 10.48 9.27
N MET A 68 13.04 9.92 10.45
CA MET A 68 12.13 8.99 11.11
C MET A 68 11.48 9.59 12.36
N VAL A 69 10.40 8.96 12.80
CA VAL A 69 9.72 9.25 14.06
C VAL A 69 9.49 7.94 14.82
N TRP A 70 9.49 8.02 16.15
CA TRP A 70 9.14 6.89 17.01
C TRP A 70 7.65 6.64 16.99
N ILE A 71 7.25 5.41 16.69
CA ILE A 71 5.88 4.92 16.81
C ILE A 71 5.80 4.09 18.09
N PRO A 72 4.97 4.52 19.08
CA PRO A 72 4.81 3.77 20.32
C PRO A 72 4.21 2.38 20.06
N GLY A 73 4.76 1.34 20.67
CA GLY A 73 4.17 0.01 20.65
C GLY A 73 2.78 -0.02 21.28
N GLY A 74 2.18 -1.20 21.34
CA GLY A 74 0.92 -1.39 22.03
C GLY A 74 0.01 -2.41 21.39
N ILE A 75 -1.12 -2.66 22.08
CA ILE A 75 -2.22 -3.47 21.60
C ILE A 75 -3.18 -2.57 20.83
N PHE A 76 -3.63 -3.01 19.67
CA PHE A 76 -4.64 -2.30 18.90
C PHE A 76 -5.45 -3.28 18.02
N LYS A 77 -6.57 -2.81 17.47
CA LYS A 77 -7.37 -3.59 16.53
C LYS A 77 -6.88 -3.34 15.10
N LEU A 78 -6.28 -4.36 14.50
CA LEU A 78 -5.94 -4.41 13.08
C LEU A 78 -7.20 -4.71 12.26
N GLY A 79 -7.41 -3.99 11.16
CA GLY A 79 -8.54 -4.17 10.26
C GLY A 79 -9.64 -3.13 10.43
N ALA A 80 -10.75 -3.34 9.72
CA ALA A 80 -11.81 -2.34 9.58
C ALA A 80 -12.55 -2.08 10.88
N VAL A 81 -12.82 -0.80 11.17
CA VAL A 81 -13.71 -0.41 12.27
C VAL A 81 -15.15 -0.84 11.96
N ALA A 82 -15.93 -1.16 12.99
CA ALA A 82 -17.26 -1.75 12.83
C ALA A 82 -18.24 -0.88 12.02
N HIS A 83 -18.08 0.44 12.09
CA HIS A 83 -18.93 1.39 11.37
C HIS A 83 -18.48 1.71 9.95
N ASP A 84 -17.33 1.21 9.51
CA ASP A 84 -16.86 1.36 8.12
C ASP A 84 -17.69 0.46 7.17
N LYS A 85 -18.69 1.07 6.53
CA LYS A 85 -19.64 0.38 5.66
C LYS A 85 -19.06 0.01 4.30
N ILE A 86 -17.94 0.61 3.92
CA ILE A 86 -17.30 0.37 2.61
C ILE A 86 -16.08 -0.56 2.72
N ALA A 87 -15.75 -0.99 3.93
CA ALA A 87 -14.66 -1.94 4.15
C ALA A 87 -14.94 -3.28 3.49
N MET A 88 -13.93 -3.78 2.77
CA MET A 88 -14.01 -5.04 2.02
C MET A 88 -13.92 -6.26 2.95
N ALA A 89 -14.30 -7.43 2.43
CA ALA A 89 -14.29 -8.68 3.19
C ALA A 89 -12.90 -9.03 3.75
N HIS A 90 -11.84 -8.80 2.97
CA HIS A 90 -10.46 -9.10 3.37
C HIS A 90 -9.86 -8.10 4.39
N GLU A 91 -10.57 -7.02 4.71
CA GLU A 91 -10.25 -6.12 5.81
C GLU A 91 -10.88 -6.58 7.14
N LYS A 92 -11.63 -7.68 7.13
CA LYS A 92 -12.44 -8.22 8.24
C LYS A 92 -12.14 -9.69 8.48
N PRO A 93 -12.39 -10.19 9.72
CA PRO A 93 -12.79 -9.45 10.92
C PRO A 93 -11.61 -8.63 11.48
N SER A 94 -11.91 -7.48 12.11
CA SER A 94 -10.87 -6.78 12.88
C SER A 94 -10.54 -7.60 14.14
N HIS A 95 -9.26 -7.61 14.51
CA HIS A 95 -8.76 -8.41 15.62
C HIS A 95 -7.63 -7.69 16.35
N GLU A 96 -7.42 -8.05 17.60
CA GLU A 96 -6.34 -7.49 18.39
C GLU A 96 -4.99 -8.05 17.97
N VAL A 97 -4.01 -7.16 17.89
CA VAL A 97 -2.60 -7.48 17.69
C VAL A 97 -1.74 -6.62 18.61
N THR A 98 -0.57 -7.12 18.96
CA THR A 98 0.42 -6.38 19.75
C THR A 98 1.64 -6.14 18.90
N VAL A 99 2.15 -4.89 18.88
CA VAL A 99 3.41 -4.54 18.23
C VAL A 99 4.34 -3.82 19.20
N ASN A 100 5.64 -4.07 19.10
CA ASN A 100 6.65 -3.24 19.77
C ASN A 100 6.71 -1.86 19.13
N GLY A 101 7.27 -0.89 19.88
CA GLY A 101 7.62 0.41 19.30
C GLY A 101 8.77 0.28 18.31
N PHE A 102 8.75 1.13 17.29
CA PHE A 102 9.70 1.15 16.19
C PHE A 102 9.86 2.57 15.62
N PHE A 103 10.86 2.79 14.81
CA PHE A 103 10.98 4.02 14.03
C PHE A 103 10.41 3.82 12.63
N MET A 104 9.70 4.84 12.12
CA MET A 104 9.14 4.83 10.75
C MET A 104 9.50 6.15 10.05
N ASP A 105 9.79 6.09 8.75
CA ASP A 105 9.96 7.27 7.92
C ASP A 105 8.73 8.19 8.03
N VAL A 106 8.97 9.47 8.23
CA VAL A 106 7.88 10.45 8.38
C VAL A 106 7.03 10.63 7.10
N ALA A 107 7.54 10.21 5.96
CA ALA A 107 6.86 10.23 4.65
C ALA A 107 7.43 9.10 3.78
N GLU A 108 6.86 8.91 2.59
CA GLU A 108 7.36 7.95 1.61
C GLU A 108 8.79 8.29 1.17
N VAL A 109 9.56 7.28 0.76
CA VAL A 109 10.89 7.46 0.17
C VAL A 109 10.79 8.31 -1.09
N THR A 110 11.55 9.40 -1.12
CA THR A 110 11.52 10.37 -2.22
C THR A 110 12.44 9.97 -3.38
N ASN A 111 12.18 10.54 -4.56
CA ASN A 111 13.08 10.42 -5.72
C ASN A 111 14.52 10.82 -5.40
N ALA A 112 14.73 11.82 -4.55
CA ALA A 112 16.07 12.25 -4.15
C ALA A 112 16.78 11.20 -3.27
N GLN A 113 16.06 10.55 -2.36
CA GLN A 113 16.59 9.49 -1.51
C GLN A 113 16.90 8.24 -2.32
N PHE A 114 15.96 7.80 -3.16
CA PHE A 114 16.15 6.64 -4.02
C PHE A 114 17.30 6.85 -5.02
N LYS A 115 17.43 8.07 -5.55
CA LYS A 115 18.58 8.42 -6.40
C LYS A 115 19.92 8.25 -5.68
N LYS A 116 20.02 8.62 -4.41
CA LYS A 116 21.26 8.40 -3.63
C LYS A 116 21.62 6.91 -3.53
N PHE A 117 20.62 6.06 -3.32
CA PHE A 117 20.80 4.61 -3.31
C PHE A 117 21.33 4.11 -4.66
N VAL A 118 20.68 4.49 -5.76
CA VAL A 118 21.10 4.07 -7.10
C VAL A 118 22.48 4.60 -7.46
N ASP A 119 22.79 5.86 -7.13
CA ASP A 119 24.10 6.45 -7.38
C ASP A 119 25.23 5.74 -6.59
N ALA A 120 24.92 5.26 -5.37
CA ALA A 120 25.89 4.57 -4.51
C ALA A 120 26.13 3.10 -4.89
N THR A 121 25.11 2.43 -5.46
CA THR A 121 25.13 0.97 -5.66
C THR A 121 25.16 0.56 -7.12
N GLY A 122 24.77 1.44 -8.04
CA GLY A 122 24.53 1.09 -9.43
C GLY A 122 23.29 0.21 -9.64
N TYR A 123 22.35 0.18 -8.68
CA TYR A 123 21.18 -0.70 -8.74
C TYR A 123 20.31 -0.41 -9.96
N ILE A 124 19.86 -1.50 -10.61
CA ILE A 124 18.94 -1.47 -11.75
C ILE A 124 17.59 -2.02 -11.27
N THR A 125 16.54 -1.21 -11.35
CA THR A 125 15.21 -1.60 -10.88
C THR A 125 14.55 -2.63 -11.78
N VAL A 126 13.57 -3.36 -11.26
CA VAL A 126 12.80 -4.38 -12.01
C VAL A 126 12.24 -3.78 -13.31
N ALA A 127 11.71 -2.55 -13.26
CA ALA A 127 11.19 -1.85 -14.44
C ALA A 127 12.24 -1.54 -15.52
N GLU A 128 13.53 -1.58 -15.16
CA GLU A 128 14.66 -1.31 -16.08
C GLU A 128 15.31 -2.59 -16.62
N ARG A 129 14.92 -3.79 -16.10
CA ARG A 129 15.49 -5.08 -16.50
C ARG A 129 14.71 -5.72 -17.64
N GLU A 130 15.38 -6.58 -18.38
CA GLU A 130 14.71 -7.44 -19.36
C GLU A 130 13.73 -8.39 -18.67
N ILE A 131 12.59 -8.64 -19.32
CA ILE A 131 11.55 -9.52 -18.78
C ILE A 131 11.94 -10.96 -19.06
N ASP A 132 12.17 -11.74 -18.01
CA ASP A 132 12.39 -13.19 -18.12
C ASP A 132 11.04 -13.91 -18.24
N TRP A 133 10.75 -14.45 -19.43
CA TRP A 133 9.53 -15.20 -19.69
C TRP A 133 9.42 -16.47 -18.83
N GLU A 134 10.52 -17.14 -18.56
CA GLU A 134 10.50 -18.38 -17.79
C GLU A 134 10.09 -18.14 -16.33
N VAL A 135 10.46 -16.98 -15.77
CA VAL A 135 10.02 -16.54 -14.44
C VAL A 135 8.58 -16.03 -14.48
N LEU A 136 8.24 -15.19 -15.46
CA LEU A 136 6.91 -14.60 -15.57
C LEU A 136 5.80 -15.65 -15.75
N LYS A 137 6.04 -16.67 -16.58
CA LYS A 137 5.03 -17.71 -16.86
C LYS A 137 4.62 -18.53 -15.63
N GLU A 138 5.47 -18.58 -14.58
CA GLU A 138 5.13 -19.28 -13.33
C GLU A 138 3.98 -18.61 -12.58
N GLN A 139 3.72 -17.33 -12.85
CA GLN A 139 2.65 -16.53 -12.25
C GLN A 139 1.38 -16.48 -13.12
N LEU A 140 1.33 -17.29 -14.15
CA LEU A 140 0.26 -17.27 -15.14
C LEU A 140 -0.41 -18.64 -15.26
N PRO A 141 -1.66 -18.70 -15.72
CA PRO A 141 -2.34 -19.96 -16.02
C PRO A 141 -1.49 -20.84 -16.97
N ALA A 142 -1.46 -22.14 -16.70
CA ALA A 142 -0.73 -23.09 -17.53
C ALA A 142 -1.17 -23.02 -19.00
N GLY A 143 -0.19 -22.99 -19.92
CA GLY A 143 -0.45 -22.89 -21.36
C GLY A 143 -0.64 -21.47 -21.88
N THR A 144 -0.45 -20.45 -21.04
CA THR A 144 -0.44 -19.06 -21.50
C THR A 144 0.68 -18.85 -22.54
N PRO A 145 0.36 -18.35 -23.75
CA PRO A 145 1.37 -18.18 -24.79
C PRO A 145 2.34 -17.04 -24.48
N LYS A 146 3.62 -17.23 -24.83
CA LYS A 146 4.60 -16.12 -24.73
C LYS A 146 4.17 -14.95 -25.61
N PRO A 147 4.17 -13.74 -25.08
CA PRO A 147 3.94 -12.53 -25.84
C PRO A 147 5.03 -12.29 -26.90
N HIS A 148 4.72 -11.44 -27.87
CA HIS A 148 5.72 -11.03 -28.87
C HIS A 148 6.84 -10.22 -28.19
N ASP A 149 8.10 -10.46 -28.60
CA ASP A 149 9.27 -9.82 -27.95
C ASP A 149 9.24 -8.28 -28.00
N SER A 150 8.52 -7.68 -28.96
CA SER A 150 8.39 -6.22 -29.06
C SER A 150 7.65 -5.58 -27.88
N ILE A 151 6.88 -6.35 -27.10
CA ILE A 151 6.18 -5.89 -25.93
C ILE A 151 6.79 -6.45 -24.63
N MET A 152 7.63 -7.47 -24.74
CA MET A 152 8.45 -8.02 -23.66
C MET A 152 9.71 -7.16 -23.42
N GLN A 153 9.54 -5.84 -23.44
CA GLN A 153 10.60 -4.87 -23.21
C GLN A 153 10.49 -4.26 -21.81
N PRO A 154 11.62 -3.86 -21.19
CA PRO A 154 11.61 -3.16 -19.91
C PRO A 154 10.60 -2.02 -19.90
N GLY A 155 9.86 -1.92 -18.81
CA GLY A 155 8.79 -0.93 -18.68
C GLY A 155 8.00 -1.11 -17.41
N SER A 156 6.89 -0.41 -17.33
CA SER A 156 6.00 -0.44 -16.16
C SER A 156 4.58 -0.03 -16.53
N LEU A 157 3.62 -0.35 -15.68
CA LEU A 157 2.24 0.08 -15.86
C LEU A 157 2.08 1.56 -15.54
N THR A 158 1.55 2.31 -16.51
CA THR A 158 1.20 3.72 -16.36
C THR A 158 -0.30 3.94 -16.49
N PHE A 159 -0.81 4.90 -15.76
CA PHE A 159 -2.20 5.30 -15.84
C PHE A 159 -2.46 6.12 -17.10
N ARG A 160 -3.52 5.73 -17.82
CA ARG A 160 -4.07 6.44 -18.98
C ARG A 160 -5.45 6.96 -18.65
N LYS A 161 -5.57 8.28 -18.56
CA LYS A 161 -6.85 8.96 -18.44
C LYS A 161 -7.73 8.66 -19.66
N LEU A 162 -9.00 8.36 -19.43
CA LEU A 162 -9.94 8.10 -20.51
C LEU A 162 -10.69 9.37 -20.95
N ASN A 163 -11.25 9.33 -22.16
CA ASN A 163 -12.03 10.41 -22.73
C ASN A 163 -13.53 10.07 -22.87
N THR A 164 -13.90 8.82 -22.58
CA THR A 164 -15.27 8.31 -22.68
C THR A 164 -15.65 7.58 -21.42
N SER A 165 -16.90 7.72 -20.98
CA SER A 165 -17.44 7.01 -19.83
C SER A 165 -17.43 5.50 -20.05
N LEU A 166 -17.18 4.79 -18.95
CA LEU A 166 -17.19 3.33 -18.91
C LEU A 166 -18.52 2.85 -18.34
N PRO A 167 -19.03 1.70 -18.80
CA PRO A 167 -20.24 1.11 -18.23
C PRO A 167 -20.05 0.63 -16.78
N ASN A 168 -18.83 0.30 -16.41
CA ASN A 168 -18.41 -0.06 -15.05
C ASN A 168 -16.89 0.09 -14.89
N LEU A 169 -16.39 -0.09 -13.69
CA LEU A 169 -14.96 0.00 -13.35
C LEU A 169 -14.33 -1.36 -13.01
N TYR A 170 -14.85 -2.46 -13.55
CA TYR A 170 -14.32 -3.81 -13.28
C TYR A 170 -13.13 -4.18 -14.15
N ASP A 171 -13.05 -3.62 -15.35
CA ASP A 171 -11.95 -3.87 -16.29
C ASP A 171 -10.92 -2.75 -16.23
N PHE A 172 -9.99 -2.87 -15.30
CA PHE A 172 -8.89 -1.92 -15.08
C PHE A 172 -7.90 -1.83 -16.25
N SER A 173 -7.86 -2.82 -17.15
CA SER A 173 -7.03 -2.78 -18.35
C SER A 173 -7.37 -1.59 -19.25
N GLN A 174 -8.54 -1.00 -19.09
CA GLN A 174 -8.97 0.14 -19.88
C GLN A 174 -8.21 1.43 -19.55
N TRP A 175 -7.70 1.57 -18.31
CA TRP A 175 -6.94 2.75 -17.88
C TRP A 175 -5.51 2.43 -17.41
N TRP A 176 -5.10 1.18 -17.41
CA TRP A 176 -3.72 0.79 -17.24
C TRP A 176 -3.11 0.34 -18.56
N GLN A 177 -1.88 0.78 -18.83
CA GLN A 177 -1.15 0.37 -20.02
C GLN A 177 0.31 0.06 -19.68
N TRP A 178 0.85 -0.98 -20.30
CA TRP A 178 2.28 -1.21 -20.28
C TRP A 178 2.98 -0.14 -21.10
N THR A 179 3.89 0.60 -20.48
CA THR A 179 4.66 1.67 -21.13
C THR A 179 6.14 1.28 -21.13
N ILE A 180 6.65 0.94 -22.30
CA ILE A 180 8.05 0.60 -22.49
C ILE A 180 8.92 1.79 -22.09
N GLY A 181 9.96 1.54 -21.28
CA GLY A 181 10.87 2.56 -20.75
C GLY A 181 10.29 3.39 -19.61
N ALA A 182 9.07 3.12 -19.14
CA ALA A 182 8.58 3.71 -17.88
C ALA A 182 9.30 3.06 -16.69
N ASN A 183 9.85 3.90 -15.81
CA ASN A 183 10.57 3.50 -14.60
C ASN A 183 10.65 4.70 -13.65
N TRP A 184 11.33 4.55 -12.51
CA TRP A 184 11.43 5.60 -11.51
C TRP A 184 12.05 6.92 -12.01
N LYS A 185 12.94 6.89 -13.03
CA LYS A 185 13.55 8.09 -13.65
C LYS A 185 12.62 8.74 -14.69
N ASN A 186 11.84 7.91 -15.37
CA ASN A 186 10.97 8.28 -16.49
C ASN A 186 9.53 7.80 -16.22
N PRO A 187 8.79 8.39 -15.26
CA PRO A 187 7.54 7.80 -14.73
C PRO A 187 6.38 7.78 -15.74
N LYS A 188 6.46 8.49 -16.84
CA LYS A 188 5.50 8.41 -17.97
C LYS A 188 6.13 7.81 -19.23
N GLY A 189 7.23 7.07 -19.10
CA GLY A 189 8.01 6.53 -20.20
C GLY A 189 8.98 7.55 -20.81
N PRO A 190 9.59 7.20 -21.97
CA PRO A 190 10.61 8.00 -22.62
C PRO A 190 10.19 9.46 -22.82
N GLY A 191 11.09 10.38 -22.47
CA GLY A 191 10.85 11.83 -22.55
C GLY A 191 10.25 12.44 -21.28
N SER A 192 9.75 11.64 -20.33
CA SER A 192 9.38 12.12 -19.00
C SER A 192 10.60 12.18 -18.08
N THR A 193 10.52 12.95 -16.98
CA THR A 193 11.65 13.13 -16.06
C THR A 193 11.21 13.47 -14.63
N ILE A 194 12.05 13.13 -13.65
CA ILE A 194 11.90 13.50 -12.25
C ILE A 194 12.72 14.74 -11.83
N VAL A 195 13.40 15.41 -12.75
CA VAL A 195 14.34 16.53 -12.45
C VAL A 195 13.73 17.60 -11.53
N ARG A 196 12.45 17.92 -11.67
CA ARG A 196 11.72 18.87 -10.80
C ARG A 196 10.91 18.20 -9.70
N LYS A 197 11.03 16.88 -9.54
CA LYS A 197 10.24 16.05 -8.60
C LYS A 197 11.09 15.39 -7.53
N LYS A 198 12.20 16.01 -7.12
CA LYS A 198 13.12 15.44 -6.13
C LYS A 198 12.45 15.08 -4.80
N ASN A 199 11.45 15.86 -4.39
CA ASN A 199 10.70 15.67 -3.13
C ASN A 199 9.37 14.92 -3.34
N HIS A 200 9.06 14.41 -4.53
CA HIS A 200 7.93 13.50 -4.72
C HIS A 200 8.33 12.09 -4.31
N PRO A 201 7.37 11.24 -3.91
CA PRO A 201 7.66 9.84 -3.68
C PRO A 201 8.24 9.18 -4.93
N VAL A 202 9.15 8.26 -4.74
CA VAL A 202 9.61 7.40 -5.82
C VAL A 202 8.49 6.43 -6.18
N VAL A 203 8.29 6.20 -7.47
CA VAL A 203 7.27 5.29 -8.02
C VAL A 203 7.88 4.32 -9.03
N HIS A 204 7.10 3.38 -9.51
CA HIS A 204 7.57 2.26 -10.35
C HIS A 204 8.60 1.38 -9.61
N ILE A 205 8.34 1.14 -8.34
CA ILE A 205 9.17 0.35 -7.45
C ILE A 205 8.51 -1.01 -7.22
N ALA A 206 9.15 -2.08 -7.66
CA ALA A 206 8.76 -3.44 -7.35
C ALA A 206 9.17 -3.81 -5.91
N PHE A 207 8.65 -4.91 -5.38
CA PHE A 207 8.95 -5.34 -4.01
C PHE A 207 10.46 -5.52 -3.77
N GLU A 208 11.15 -6.16 -4.71
CA GLU A 208 12.61 -6.37 -4.65
C GLU A 208 13.37 -5.04 -4.61
N ASP A 209 12.94 -4.04 -5.39
CA ASP A 209 13.58 -2.72 -5.41
C ASP A 209 13.48 -2.02 -4.04
N ALA A 210 12.30 -2.12 -3.41
CA ALA A 210 12.07 -1.56 -2.09
C ALA A 210 12.90 -2.29 -1.00
N VAL A 211 13.01 -3.61 -1.07
CA VAL A 211 13.86 -4.42 -0.17
C VAL A 211 15.33 -4.05 -0.34
N ALA A 212 15.83 -3.97 -1.57
CA ALA A 212 17.23 -3.59 -1.84
C ALA A 212 17.57 -2.19 -1.30
N TYR A 213 16.65 -1.23 -1.43
CA TYR A 213 16.82 0.08 -0.80
C TYR A 213 16.87 -0.01 0.73
N CYS A 214 15.96 -0.79 1.32
CA CYS A 214 15.91 -0.99 2.76
C CYS A 214 17.23 -1.58 3.31
N GLU A 215 17.74 -2.63 2.67
CA GLU A 215 19.01 -3.28 3.04
C GLU A 215 20.19 -2.29 2.97
N TRP A 216 20.29 -1.52 1.87
CA TRP A 216 21.31 -0.48 1.74
C TRP A 216 21.23 0.57 2.84
N ALA A 217 20.01 0.93 3.26
CA ALA A 217 19.76 1.95 4.28
C ALA A 217 19.87 1.41 5.72
N GLY A 218 20.16 0.12 5.95
CA GLY A 218 20.09 -0.50 7.28
C GLY A 218 18.70 -0.52 7.86
N ARG A 219 17.66 -0.73 7.02
CA ARG A 219 16.23 -0.63 7.37
C ARG A 219 15.47 -1.82 6.78
N ARG A 220 14.15 -1.86 7.01
CA ARG A 220 13.25 -2.82 6.38
C ARG A 220 11.91 -2.19 6.01
N LEU A 221 11.11 -2.90 5.23
CA LEU A 221 9.71 -2.55 5.03
C LEU A 221 8.91 -2.76 6.33
N PRO A 222 7.87 -1.96 6.58
CA PRO A 222 6.95 -2.21 7.68
C PRO A 222 6.17 -3.51 7.46
N THR A 223 5.78 -4.18 8.54
CA THR A 223 4.67 -5.15 8.46
C THR A 223 3.35 -4.39 8.29
N GLU A 224 2.31 -5.07 7.81
CA GLU A 224 0.96 -4.49 7.71
C GLU A 224 0.47 -3.97 9.07
N ALA A 225 0.74 -4.73 10.15
CA ALA A 225 0.36 -4.34 11.50
C ALA A 225 1.13 -3.09 11.98
N GLU A 226 2.42 -2.98 11.70
CA GLU A 226 3.21 -1.79 12.01
C GLU A 226 2.71 -0.57 11.23
N TRP A 227 2.46 -0.75 9.93
CA TRP A 227 1.93 0.33 9.09
C TRP A 227 0.59 0.85 9.62
N GLU A 228 -0.34 -0.06 9.92
CA GLU A 228 -1.66 0.32 10.42
C GLU A 228 -1.61 0.91 11.83
N ARG A 229 -0.74 0.39 12.73
CA ARG A 229 -0.48 0.99 14.04
C ARG A 229 -0.02 2.44 13.92
N ALA A 230 0.92 2.68 13.01
CA ALA A 230 1.47 4.00 12.77
C ALA A 230 0.45 4.96 12.14
N ALA A 231 -0.37 4.47 11.21
CA ALA A 231 -1.43 5.23 10.57
C ALA A 231 -2.57 5.60 11.54
N ARG A 232 -3.00 4.66 12.36
CA ARG A 232 -4.14 4.76 13.26
C ARG A 232 -3.86 5.64 14.48
N GLY A 233 -2.68 5.55 15.05
CA GLY A 233 -2.37 6.19 16.32
C GLY A 233 -3.28 5.70 17.44
N SER A 234 -3.94 6.64 18.13
CA SER A 234 -4.92 6.35 19.21
C SER A 234 -6.35 6.22 18.70
N LYS A 235 -6.63 6.47 17.41
CA LYS A 235 -7.97 6.61 16.87
C LYS A 235 -8.61 5.30 16.46
N ASN A 236 -9.92 5.19 16.73
CA ASN A 236 -10.77 4.11 16.25
C ASN A 236 -11.73 4.65 15.17
N SER A 237 -11.16 5.07 14.03
CA SER A 237 -11.87 5.71 12.93
C SER A 237 -11.44 5.11 11.57
N SER A 238 -12.21 5.38 10.53
CA SER A 238 -11.95 4.90 9.16
C SER A 238 -10.73 5.59 8.54
N PHE A 239 -10.52 6.89 8.84
CA PHE A 239 -9.39 7.66 8.36
C PHE A 239 -8.54 8.14 9.53
N TRP A 240 -7.28 8.49 9.27
CA TRP A 240 -6.39 9.02 10.30
C TRP A 240 -6.85 10.37 10.89
N TRP A 241 -7.69 11.12 10.16
CA TRP A 241 -8.30 12.37 10.65
C TRP A 241 -9.67 12.20 11.33
N GLY A 242 -10.25 11.00 11.32
CA GLY A 242 -11.59 10.70 11.88
C GLY A 242 -12.47 9.97 10.87
N ASP A 243 -13.77 10.25 10.86
CA ASP A 243 -14.75 9.57 10.01
C ASP A 243 -15.37 10.48 8.94
N ASP A 244 -14.96 11.74 8.87
CA ASP A 244 -15.46 12.71 7.90
C ASP A 244 -14.79 12.49 6.52
N ALA A 245 -15.50 11.82 5.60
CA ALA A 245 -15.04 11.55 4.26
C ALA A 245 -14.94 12.80 3.36
N GLU A 246 -15.61 13.90 3.70
CA GLU A 246 -15.55 15.14 2.93
C GLU A 246 -14.23 15.89 3.11
N MET A 247 -13.46 15.50 4.12
CA MET A 247 -12.14 16.08 4.37
C MET A 247 -11.04 15.52 3.46
N VAL A 248 -11.29 14.47 2.67
CA VAL A 248 -10.27 13.77 1.86
C VAL A 248 -9.40 14.75 1.09
N SER A 249 -9.98 15.68 0.32
CA SER A 249 -9.22 16.65 -0.49
C SER A 249 -8.28 17.59 0.27
N LYS A 250 -8.50 17.73 1.59
CA LYS A 250 -7.66 18.54 2.47
C LYS A 250 -6.61 17.71 3.23
N MET A 251 -6.82 16.41 3.27
CA MET A 251 -6.08 15.49 4.15
C MET A 251 -5.23 14.48 3.37
N ALA A 252 -5.47 14.36 2.05
CA ALA A 252 -4.82 13.35 1.22
C ALA A 252 -4.76 13.77 -0.26
N ASN A 253 -3.74 13.31 -0.99
CA ASN A 253 -3.70 13.38 -2.44
C ASN A 253 -4.46 12.19 -3.02
N SER A 254 -5.61 12.44 -3.66
CA SER A 254 -6.51 11.42 -4.20
C SER A 254 -7.19 11.89 -5.48
N TRP A 255 -7.82 10.97 -6.20
CA TRP A 255 -8.58 11.34 -7.40
C TRP A 255 -9.93 11.94 -7.03
N GLU A 256 -10.17 13.15 -7.44
CA GLU A 256 -11.43 13.85 -7.20
C GLU A 256 -12.21 14.09 -8.47
N GLY A 257 -13.52 13.88 -8.41
CA GLY A 257 -14.40 13.93 -9.57
C GLY A 257 -14.68 12.56 -10.16
N GLU A 258 -14.80 12.46 -11.46
CA GLU A 258 -15.24 11.23 -12.16
C GLU A 258 -14.03 10.39 -12.59
N PHE A 259 -13.79 9.28 -11.88
CA PHE A 259 -12.72 8.34 -12.23
C PHE A 259 -13.13 7.42 -13.39
N PRO A 260 -12.27 7.12 -14.36
CA PRO A 260 -10.92 7.65 -14.63
C PRO A 260 -10.91 8.78 -15.67
N LEU A 261 -11.98 9.55 -15.77
CA LEU A 261 -12.23 10.53 -16.84
C LEU A 261 -11.72 11.93 -16.50
N ARG A 262 -12.11 12.43 -15.33
CA ARG A 262 -11.87 13.82 -14.95
C ARG A 262 -11.49 13.91 -13.48
N ASN A 263 -10.21 14.26 -13.24
CA ASN A 263 -9.77 14.71 -11.93
C ASN A 263 -9.98 16.21 -11.81
N THR A 264 -10.72 16.67 -10.80
CA THR A 264 -10.96 18.09 -10.53
C THR A 264 -9.78 18.77 -9.88
N LYS A 265 -8.83 18.00 -9.31
CA LYS A 265 -7.61 18.49 -8.64
C LYS A 265 -7.92 19.45 -7.50
N THR A 266 -9.00 19.23 -6.76
CA THR A 266 -9.39 20.07 -5.62
C THR A 266 -8.35 19.96 -4.51
N ASP A 267 -7.66 18.81 -4.43
CA ASP A 267 -6.50 18.54 -3.59
C ASP A 267 -5.21 19.25 -4.03
N GLY A 268 -5.17 19.84 -5.25
CA GLY A 268 -4.05 20.60 -5.80
C GLY A 268 -3.19 19.85 -6.81
N TYR A 269 -3.39 18.53 -6.99
CA TYR A 269 -2.50 17.70 -7.81
C TYR A 269 -3.25 16.81 -8.82
N GLU A 270 -2.58 16.45 -9.91
CA GLU A 270 -3.09 15.50 -10.91
C GLU A 270 -2.45 14.11 -10.79
N GLY A 271 -1.28 14.06 -10.23
CA GLY A 271 -0.48 12.86 -9.99
C GLY A 271 0.13 12.93 -8.59
N THR A 272 1.33 12.40 -8.39
CA THR A 272 1.99 12.49 -7.08
C THR A 272 2.18 13.94 -6.62
N ALA A 273 1.98 14.20 -5.33
CA ALA A 273 2.35 15.43 -4.65
C ALA A 273 3.78 15.33 -4.09
N PRO A 274 4.48 16.45 -3.85
CA PRO A 274 5.67 16.44 -2.99
C PRO A 274 5.28 15.87 -1.61
N VAL A 275 6.12 15.02 -1.03
CA VAL A 275 5.87 14.50 0.31
C VAL A 275 5.68 15.63 1.32
N LYS A 276 4.82 15.41 2.33
CA LYS A 276 4.45 16.42 3.35
C LYS A 276 3.64 17.60 2.82
N SER A 277 2.90 17.38 1.71
CA SER A 277 1.98 18.41 1.19
C SER A 277 0.69 18.52 2.02
N TYR A 278 0.37 17.55 2.83
CA TYR A 278 -0.82 17.47 3.67
C TYR A 278 -0.45 17.40 5.16
N PRO A 279 -1.42 17.62 6.08
CA PRO A 279 -1.15 17.53 7.51
C PRO A 279 -0.64 16.15 7.93
N ALA A 280 0.19 16.11 8.96
CA ALA A 280 0.61 14.87 9.58
C ALA A 280 -0.48 14.29 10.49
N ASN A 281 -0.48 12.96 10.67
CA ASN A 281 -1.28 12.31 11.70
C ASN A 281 -0.68 12.58 13.11
N GLU A 282 -1.31 12.07 14.17
CA GLU A 282 -0.87 12.30 15.55
C GLU A 282 0.52 11.72 15.88
N ASN A 283 0.99 10.73 15.11
CA ASN A 283 2.33 10.17 15.22
C ASN A 283 3.40 10.97 14.44
N GLY A 284 3.01 12.07 13.77
CA GLY A 284 3.94 12.88 12.97
C GLY A 284 4.21 12.32 11.58
N LEU A 285 3.38 11.40 11.09
CA LEU A 285 3.50 10.80 9.76
C LEU A 285 2.68 11.57 8.74
N PHE A 286 3.28 11.85 7.61
CA PHE A 286 2.67 12.49 6.46
C PHE A 286 2.28 11.47 5.39
N ASP A 287 1.35 11.84 4.52
CA ASP A 287 0.96 11.09 3.32
C ASP A 287 0.54 9.65 3.61
N ILE A 288 0.00 9.40 4.82
CA ILE A 288 -0.53 8.09 5.28
C ILE A 288 -1.84 7.71 4.55
N ALA A 289 -2.39 8.63 3.78
CA ALA A 289 -3.57 8.43 2.96
C ALA A 289 -3.33 9.08 1.60
N GLY A 290 -3.55 8.34 0.52
CA GLY A 290 -3.36 8.83 -0.84
C GLY A 290 -1.89 8.92 -1.24
N ASN A 291 -1.56 9.79 -2.16
CA ASN A 291 -0.27 10.01 -2.81
C ASN A 291 0.22 8.75 -3.53
N VAL A 292 0.91 7.81 -2.87
CA VAL A 292 1.26 6.53 -3.47
C VAL A 292 0.95 5.37 -2.54
N TRP A 293 0.58 4.22 -3.11
CA TRP A 293 0.55 2.97 -2.38
C TRP A 293 1.92 2.65 -1.80
N GLU A 294 1.94 1.99 -0.65
CA GLU A 294 3.16 1.65 0.07
C GLU A 294 3.28 0.15 0.29
N TRP A 295 4.42 -0.41 -0.10
CA TRP A 295 4.76 -1.79 0.16
C TRP A 295 4.82 -2.10 1.66
N THR A 296 4.25 -3.25 2.05
CA THR A 296 4.51 -3.90 3.33
C THR A 296 5.20 -5.25 3.11
N SER A 297 5.79 -5.81 4.17
CA SER A 297 6.49 -7.10 4.09
C SER A 297 5.55 -8.31 4.02
N ASP A 298 4.27 -8.13 4.34
CA ASP A 298 3.31 -9.21 4.53
C ASP A 298 2.84 -9.83 3.23
N TRP A 299 2.69 -11.16 3.19
CA TRP A 299 1.98 -11.82 2.13
C TRP A 299 0.50 -11.46 2.16
N TYR A 300 -0.04 -11.11 1.00
CA TYR A 300 -1.48 -10.95 0.87
C TYR A 300 -2.17 -12.31 0.97
N ASN A 301 -3.06 -12.43 1.94
CA ASN A 301 -3.89 -13.62 2.14
C ASN A 301 -5.26 -13.17 2.61
N THR A 302 -6.30 -13.49 1.81
CA THR A 302 -7.68 -13.09 2.10
C THR A 302 -8.28 -13.78 3.31
N HIS A 303 -7.71 -14.89 3.78
CA HIS A 303 -8.17 -15.66 4.93
C HIS A 303 -7.44 -15.30 6.24
N TYR A 304 -6.30 -14.62 6.16
CA TYR A 304 -5.40 -14.42 7.31
C TYR A 304 -6.10 -13.83 8.53
N TYR A 305 -6.92 -12.79 8.37
CA TYR A 305 -7.64 -12.17 9.50
C TYR A 305 -8.61 -13.15 10.18
N SER A 306 -9.33 -13.95 9.37
CA SER A 306 -10.21 -14.99 9.91
C SER A 306 -9.44 -16.11 10.59
N GLU A 307 -8.28 -16.52 10.07
CA GLU A 307 -7.40 -17.51 10.67
C GLU A 307 -6.90 -17.04 12.05
N VAL A 308 -6.48 -15.77 12.16
CA VAL A 308 -6.05 -15.17 13.44
C VAL A 308 -7.19 -15.20 14.47
N VAL A 309 -8.39 -14.71 14.09
CA VAL A 309 -9.54 -14.72 15.01
C VAL A 309 -9.90 -16.14 15.44
N ASN A 310 -9.92 -17.09 14.52
CA ASN A 310 -10.24 -18.50 14.82
C ASN A 310 -9.19 -19.17 15.71
N SER A 311 -7.95 -18.70 15.70
CA SER A 311 -6.91 -19.22 16.60
C SER A 311 -7.14 -18.83 18.06
N GLY A 312 -7.93 -17.79 18.32
CA GLY A 312 -8.16 -17.25 19.66
C GLY A 312 -6.93 -16.59 20.29
N GLN A 313 -5.86 -16.37 19.52
CA GLN A 313 -4.62 -15.76 20.01
C GLN A 313 -4.54 -14.29 19.60
N VAL A 314 -3.86 -13.48 20.42
CA VAL A 314 -3.45 -12.12 20.08
C VAL A 314 -2.02 -12.17 19.56
N PRO A 315 -1.78 -12.00 18.26
CA PRO A 315 -0.43 -12.05 17.70
C PRO A 315 0.47 -10.95 18.26
N PHE A 316 1.72 -11.32 18.57
CA PHE A 316 2.76 -10.39 18.99
C PHE A 316 3.76 -10.17 17.84
N ASN A 317 3.94 -8.90 17.43
CA ASN A 317 4.75 -8.50 16.27
C ASN A 317 4.43 -9.35 15.01
N PRO A 318 3.15 -9.42 14.58
CA PRO A 318 2.79 -10.28 13.46
C PRO A 318 3.52 -9.88 12.17
N THR A 319 3.93 -10.88 11.41
CA THR A 319 4.58 -10.75 10.10
C THR A 319 3.67 -11.20 8.95
N GLY A 320 2.36 -11.25 9.21
CA GLY A 320 1.35 -11.67 8.26
C GLY A 320 1.27 -13.18 8.05
N SER A 321 0.63 -13.60 6.99
CA SER A 321 0.48 -15.01 6.61
C SER A 321 1.83 -15.60 6.18
N ALA A 322 2.02 -16.90 6.43
CA ALA A 322 3.22 -17.62 5.98
C ALA A 322 3.31 -17.77 4.44
N LYS A 323 2.20 -17.62 3.73
CA LYS A 323 2.11 -17.77 2.28
C LYS A 323 0.99 -16.89 1.69
N PRO A 324 1.12 -16.44 0.42
CA PRO A 324 0.07 -15.72 -0.25
C PRO A 324 -1.16 -16.61 -0.48
N TYR A 325 -2.34 -15.99 -0.48
CA TYR A 325 -3.57 -16.61 -0.96
C TYR A 325 -4.54 -15.54 -1.45
N ASN A 326 -4.87 -15.61 -2.74
CA ASN A 326 -5.88 -14.80 -3.37
C ASN A 326 -6.76 -15.69 -4.26
N GLN A 327 -8.04 -15.85 -3.92
CA GLN A 327 -8.95 -16.70 -4.69
C GLN A 327 -9.16 -16.17 -6.12
N GLN A 328 -9.01 -14.86 -6.32
CA GLN A 328 -9.22 -14.22 -7.62
C GLN A 328 -7.99 -14.33 -8.52
N ASP A 329 -6.80 -14.48 -7.92
CA ASP A 329 -5.54 -14.71 -8.63
C ASP A 329 -4.71 -15.77 -7.90
N PRO A 330 -5.03 -17.05 -8.06
CA PRO A 330 -4.39 -18.15 -7.32
C PRO A 330 -2.95 -18.44 -7.78
N TYR A 331 -2.49 -17.85 -8.88
CA TYR A 331 -1.15 -18.04 -9.42
C TYR A 331 -0.17 -16.95 -8.98
N ALA A 332 -0.67 -15.75 -8.69
CA ALA A 332 0.18 -14.65 -8.31
C ALA A 332 0.71 -14.78 -6.86
N LYS A 333 1.98 -14.41 -6.69
CA LYS A 333 2.59 -14.22 -5.38
C LYS A 333 2.49 -12.74 -5.02
N GLU A 334 1.57 -12.40 -4.13
CA GLU A 334 1.20 -11.02 -3.85
C GLU A 334 1.58 -10.60 -2.43
N LYS A 335 2.00 -9.35 -2.29
CA LYS A 335 2.22 -8.68 -1.02
C LYS A 335 1.10 -7.67 -0.74
N VAL A 336 0.95 -7.33 0.54
CA VAL A 336 0.02 -6.28 0.96
C VAL A 336 0.61 -4.92 0.66
N ILE A 337 -0.20 -4.04 0.06
CA ILE A 337 0.07 -2.62 -0.07
C ILE A 337 -0.99 -1.82 0.68
N LYS A 338 -0.60 -0.66 1.23
CA LYS A 338 -1.41 0.17 2.12
C LYS A 338 -1.45 1.63 1.67
N GLY A 339 -2.38 2.41 2.23
CA GLY A 339 -2.43 3.86 2.13
C GLY A 339 -3.24 4.42 0.97
N GLY A 340 -3.44 3.66 -0.09
CA GLY A 340 -4.05 4.18 -1.32
C GLY A 340 -3.11 5.09 -2.11
N SER A 341 -3.64 5.77 -3.13
CA SER A 341 -2.81 6.62 -4.00
C SER A 341 -3.59 7.80 -4.57
N PHE A 342 -2.91 8.66 -5.31
CA PHE A 342 -3.52 9.77 -6.07
C PHE A 342 -4.57 9.32 -7.10
N LEU A 343 -4.69 8.04 -7.39
CA LEU A 343 -5.72 7.45 -8.25
C LEU A 343 -6.92 6.90 -7.48
N CYS A 344 -6.86 6.86 -6.13
CA CYS A 344 -7.97 6.38 -5.33
C CYS A 344 -9.12 7.38 -5.29
N ASN A 345 -10.32 6.88 -5.56
CA ASN A 345 -11.56 7.65 -5.61
C ASN A 345 -12.65 6.92 -4.82
N ALA A 346 -13.55 7.66 -4.18
CA ALA A 346 -14.63 7.10 -3.36
C ALA A 346 -15.52 6.10 -4.13
N SER A 347 -15.70 6.29 -5.44
CA SER A 347 -16.52 5.41 -6.28
C SER A 347 -15.78 4.17 -6.79
N TYR A 348 -14.44 4.14 -6.72
CA TYR A 348 -13.62 3.08 -7.29
C TYR A 348 -12.93 2.23 -6.22
N CYS A 349 -12.08 2.82 -5.38
CA CYS A 349 -11.32 2.03 -4.41
C CYS A 349 -11.39 2.55 -2.97
N ALA A 350 -11.55 3.86 -2.75
CA ALA A 350 -11.55 4.51 -1.43
C ALA A 350 -10.46 4.01 -0.45
N SER A 351 -9.30 3.61 -0.98
CA SER A 351 -8.27 2.87 -0.22
C SER A 351 -7.33 3.78 0.59
N TYR A 352 -7.65 5.07 0.69
CA TYR A 352 -7.05 6.00 1.64
C TYR A 352 -7.60 5.85 3.08
N ARG A 353 -8.40 4.78 3.35
CA ARG A 353 -8.83 4.35 4.69
C ARG A 353 -7.71 3.57 5.38
N ILE A 354 -7.60 3.70 6.70
CA ILE A 354 -6.53 3.07 7.47
C ILE A 354 -6.51 1.54 7.29
N SER A 355 -7.69 0.89 7.34
CA SER A 355 -7.81 -0.56 7.24
C SER A 355 -7.70 -1.09 5.82
N ALA A 356 -7.81 -0.21 4.80
CA ALA A 356 -7.76 -0.66 3.42
C ALA A 356 -6.42 -1.34 3.12
N ARG A 357 -6.52 -2.48 2.46
CA ARG A 357 -5.39 -3.32 2.04
C ARG A 357 -5.64 -3.82 0.64
N MET A 358 -4.62 -3.86 -0.18
CA MET A 358 -4.70 -4.36 -1.53
C MET A 358 -3.55 -5.34 -1.79
N ALA A 359 -3.73 -6.15 -2.81
CA ALA A 359 -2.74 -7.08 -3.29
C ALA A 359 -1.97 -6.50 -4.48
N THR A 360 -0.68 -6.79 -4.58
CA THR A 360 0.07 -6.58 -5.81
C THR A 360 1.22 -7.58 -5.90
N SER A 361 1.53 -8.04 -7.15
CA SER A 361 2.58 -9.01 -7.40
C SER A 361 3.96 -8.44 -7.07
N LEU A 362 4.90 -9.31 -6.71
CA LEU A 362 6.27 -8.94 -6.30
C LEU A 362 7.03 -8.14 -7.37
N ASP A 363 6.81 -8.48 -8.63
CA ASP A 363 7.42 -7.88 -9.81
C ASP A 363 6.65 -6.68 -10.38
N SER A 364 5.51 -6.34 -9.77
CA SER A 364 4.72 -5.19 -10.18
C SER A 364 5.43 -3.88 -9.87
N SER A 365 5.70 -3.12 -10.91
CA SER A 365 6.11 -1.73 -10.81
C SER A 365 5.00 -0.85 -11.39
N LEU A 366 4.47 0.08 -10.60
CA LEU A 366 3.30 0.87 -10.96
C LEU A 366 3.57 2.36 -10.76
N GLU A 367 2.94 3.19 -11.59
CA GLU A 367 3.06 4.66 -11.52
C GLU A 367 2.62 5.26 -10.18
N HIS A 368 1.90 4.52 -9.37
CA HIS A 368 1.35 4.96 -8.10
C HIS A 368 1.80 4.11 -6.90
N LEU A 369 2.89 3.36 -7.04
CA LEU A 369 3.39 2.43 -6.02
C LEU A 369 4.82 2.78 -5.63
N GLY A 370 5.00 3.08 -4.36
CA GLY A 370 6.24 3.38 -3.68
C GLY A 370 6.34 2.66 -2.34
N PHE A 371 7.02 3.26 -1.36
CA PHE A 371 7.21 2.65 -0.04
C PHE A 371 7.73 3.66 0.98
N ARG A 372 7.62 3.31 2.27
CA ARG A 372 8.38 3.91 3.39
C ARG A 372 9.08 2.81 4.18
N THR A 373 10.06 3.18 5.00
CA THR A 373 10.88 2.22 5.74
C THR A 373 10.68 2.31 7.23
N VAL A 374 11.04 1.23 7.93
CA VAL A 374 11.08 1.17 9.39
C VAL A 374 12.44 0.70 9.87
N ALA A 375 12.79 1.06 11.12
CA ALA A 375 13.93 0.52 11.84
C ALA A 375 13.50 0.14 13.25
N THR A 376 13.98 -1.00 13.73
CA THR A 376 13.75 -1.44 15.11
C THR A 376 14.92 -1.05 16.01
N ILE A 377 14.71 -1.20 17.31
CA ILE A 377 15.76 -0.92 18.29
C ILE A 377 16.96 -1.84 18.07
N GLU A 378 16.68 -3.11 17.78
CA GLU A 378 17.72 -4.13 17.56
C GLU A 378 18.59 -3.77 16.36
N MET A 379 17.98 -3.33 15.24
CA MET A 379 18.71 -2.90 14.03
C MET A 379 19.64 -1.69 14.29
N LEU A 380 19.29 -0.83 15.23
CA LEU A 380 20.07 0.38 15.58
C LEU A 380 21.08 0.17 16.71
N ALA A 381 21.01 -0.97 17.39
CA ALA A 381 21.93 -1.32 18.47
C ALA A 381 23.19 -2.06 17.98
N GLU A 382 23.17 -2.53 16.73
CA GLU A 382 24.28 -3.27 16.09
C GLU A 382 25.31 -2.33 15.40
N ASP A 383 25.02 -1.02 15.30
CA ASP A 383 25.91 0.03 14.80
C ASP A 383 26.63 0.73 15.99
#